data_5b21c8b09219f3a2f44ab4ac4c8c8226
#
_entry.id   5b21c8b09219f3a2f44ab4ac4c8c8226
#
_cell.length_a   1.000
_cell.length_b   1.000
_cell.length_c   1.000
_cell.angle_alpha   90.00
_cell.angle_beta   90.00
_cell.angle_gamma   90.00
#
_symmetry.space_group_name_H-M   'P 1'
#
loop_
_entity.id
_entity.type
_entity.pdbx_description
1 polymer ?
#
loop_
_entity_poly.entity_id
_entity_poly.type
_entity_poly.pdbx_seq_one_letter_code
_entity_poly.pdbx_strand_id
1 'polypeptide(L)'
;MAIFVNSRKQKFNIMKKLFLILLTCVTVLQAKAQISQAAYERWHQSKYSMFIHFGLYSELGGVWEGKPVTRGYSEQIQSFAGIFSDWYGDTALRFNPTQFNADEIVALAKEAGMKSIVITTKHHDGFCMFKTATTDYNSYDATPAKRDFVKELADACQSGGIRLGLYYSIIDWHFPQAYPISSHNCDFVTPQHQKFSKAQVTELLTNYGPISELWFDMGSNTPEQSKELYQLVHKLQPDCMVSGRLGNDQYDFSVMADNKYPEGVLQSAWQTAASMFDETWSYRSWQERGDVHVKTMEKLRSLINVVSHGGNFLLNIGPKGDGSVVPFEKEVLKGIGGWLKKYGYAIYGTEASPFRELFDWGTTTRKGTELNLILS
;
A
#
# COMPACT_ATOMS: atom_id res chain seq x y z
N MET A 1 -11.93 -68.54 -29.65
CA MET A 1 -12.78 -67.35 -29.39
C MET A 1 -12.52 -66.67 -28.02
N ALA A 2 -11.67 -67.18 -27.15
CA ALA A 2 -11.39 -66.61 -25.78
C ALA A 2 -10.23 -65.60 -25.70
N ILE A 3 -9.35 -65.53 -26.70
CA ILE A 3 -8.15 -64.65 -26.66
C ILE A 3 -8.47 -63.20 -27.04
N PHE A 4 -9.52 -62.93 -27.82
CA PHE A 4 -9.90 -61.58 -28.27
C PHE A 4 -10.67 -60.76 -27.21
N VAL A 5 -11.33 -61.41 -26.25
CA VAL A 5 -12.08 -60.72 -25.18
C VAL A 5 -11.19 -60.19 -24.09
N ASN A 6 -10.04 -60.83 -23.81
CA ASN A 6 -9.11 -60.41 -22.77
C ASN A 6 -8.30 -59.15 -23.19
N SER A 7 -7.97 -59.02 -24.47
CA SER A 7 -7.25 -57.84 -24.99
C SER A 7 -8.10 -56.56 -24.97
N ARG A 8 -9.42 -56.63 -25.19
CA ARG A 8 -10.33 -55.48 -25.09
C ARG A 8 -10.55 -54.99 -23.66
N LYS A 9 -10.68 -55.93 -22.68
CA LYS A 9 -10.79 -55.56 -21.27
C LYS A 9 -9.50 -54.91 -20.72
N GLN A 10 -8.36 -55.40 -21.17
CA GLN A 10 -7.07 -54.85 -20.77
C GLN A 10 -6.82 -53.44 -21.35
N LYS A 11 -7.15 -53.20 -22.62
CA LYS A 11 -7.10 -51.85 -23.24
C LYS A 11 -8.09 -50.88 -22.59
N PHE A 12 -9.29 -51.34 -22.24
CA PHE A 12 -10.30 -50.50 -21.58
C PHE A 12 -9.87 -50.11 -20.17
N ASN A 13 -9.24 -50.99 -19.43
CA ASN A 13 -8.70 -50.71 -18.09
C ASN A 13 -7.47 -49.78 -18.15
N ILE A 14 -6.63 -49.89 -19.17
CA ILE A 14 -5.51 -48.96 -19.39
C ILE A 14 -6.02 -47.56 -19.77
N MET A 15 -7.02 -47.47 -20.66
CA MET A 15 -7.65 -46.18 -20.99
C MET A 15 -8.36 -45.54 -19.80
N LYS A 16 -9.07 -46.31 -18.95
CA LYS A 16 -9.65 -45.77 -17.70
C LYS A 16 -8.57 -45.24 -16.73
N LYS A 17 -7.46 -45.95 -16.56
CA LYS A 17 -6.32 -45.50 -15.74
C LYS A 17 -5.67 -44.26 -16.32
N LEU A 18 -5.46 -44.18 -17.64
CA LEU A 18 -4.97 -42.98 -18.31
C LEU A 18 -5.94 -41.80 -18.20
N PHE A 19 -7.25 -42.06 -18.32
CA PHE A 19 -8.27 -41.01 -18.14
C PHE A 19 -8.37 -40.52 -16.70
N LEU A 20 -8.23 -41.40 -15.69
CA LEU A 20 -8.15 -41.04 -14.28
C LEU A 20 -6.85 -40.25 -13.97
N ILE A 21 -5.72 -40.64 -14.57
CA ILE A 21 -4.45 -39.92 -14.43
C ILE A 21 -4.53 -38.55 -15.13
N LEU A 22 -5.15 -38.45 -16.30
CA LEU A 22 -5.41 -37.16 -16.96
C LEU A 22 -6.40 -36.30 -16.15
N LEU A 23 -7.43 -36.86 -15.55
CA LEU A 23 -8.35 -36.12 -14.69
C LEU A 23 -7.68 -35.65 -13.41
N THR A 24 -6.79 -36.46 -12.82
CA THR A 24 -5.98 -36.03 -11.64
C THR A 24 -4.86 -35.05 -12.01
N CYS A 25 -4.30 -35.10 -13.21
CA CYS A 25 -3.35 -34.10 -13.69
C CYS A 25 -4.00 -32.77 -14.08
N VAL A 26 -5.28 -32.77 -14.48
CA VAL A 26 -6.01 -31.53 -14.83
C VAL A 26 -6.52 -30.79 -13.59
N THR A 27 -6.60 -31.44 -12.43
CA THR A 27 -7.01 -30.79 -11.17
C THR A 27 -5.87 -30.20 -10.33
N VAL A 28 -4.63 -30.29 -10.80
CA VAL A 28 -3.51 -29.44 -10.30
C VAL A 28 -3.31 -28.25 -11.24
N LEU A 29 -4.37 -27.65 -11.76
CA LEU A 29 -4.40 -26.24 -12.00
C LEU A 29 -4.22 -25.60 -10.62
N GLN A 30 -3.02 -25.08 -10.37
CA GLN A 30 -2.75 -24.28 -9.18
C GLN A 30 -3.87 -23.24 -9.08
N ALA A 31 -4.84 -23.48 -8.20
CA ALA A 31 -5.79 -22.44 -7.83
C ALA A 31 -4.90 -21.27 -7.35
N LYS A 32 -4.87 -20.18 -8.12
CA LYS A 32 -4.32 -18.92 -7.63
C LYS A 32 -4.97 -18.75 -6.27
N ALA A 33 -4.19 -18.50 -5.22
CA ALA A 33 -4.75 -18.18 -3.92
C ALA A 33 -5.69 -17.00 -4.18
N GLN A 34 -6.99 -17.23 -4.09
CA GLN A 34 -7.99 -16.24 -4.44
C GLN A 34 -8.48 -15.64 -3.13
N ILE A 35 -8.37 -14.33 -3.02
CA ILE A 35 -8.98 -13.55 -1.93
C ILE A 35 -10.44 -13.99 -1.75
N SER A 36 -10.89 -14.12 -0.51
CA SER A 36 -12.31 -14.36 -0.24
C SER A 36 -13.14 -13.19 -0.77
N GLN A 37 -14.32 -13.50 -1.32
CA GLN A 37 -15.25 -12.48 -1.80
C GLN A 37 -15.56 -11.45 -0.70
N ALA A 38 -15.69 -11.90 0.54
CA ALA A 38 -15.92 -11.02 1.68
C ALA A 38 -14.75 -10.06 1.97
N ALA A 39 -13.50 -10.50 1.81
CA ALA A 39 -12.31 -9.63 1.97
C ALA A 39 -12.24 -8.61 0.85
N TYR A 40 -12.46 -9.06 -0.39
CA TYR A 40 -12.54 -8.18 -1.55
C TYR A 40 -13.61 -7.08 -1.35
N GLU A 41 -14.83 -7.45 -0.96
CA GLU A 41 -15.92 -6.49 -0.76
C GLU A 41 -15.62 -5.52 0.38
N ARG A 42 -15.09 -5.99 1.51
CA ARG A 42 -14.65 -5.12 2.62
C ARG A 42 -13.61 -4.09 2.17
N TRP A 43 -12.65 -4.52 1.35
CA TRP A 43 -11.62 -3.63 0.81
C TRP A 43 -12.23 -2.67 -0.22
N HIS A 44 -12.98 -3.18 -1.20
CA HIS A 44 -13.56 -2.38 -2.28
C HIS A 44 -14.56 -1.33 -1.78
N GLN A 45 -15.37 -1.67 -0.77
CA GLN A 45 -16.37 -0.76 -0.20
C GLN A 45 -15.79 0.31 0.72
N SER A 46 -14.50 0.23 1.05
CA SER A 46 -13.82 1.22 1.91
C SER A 46 -13.71 2.58 1.27
N LYS A 47 -13.43 2.63 0.00
CA LYS A 47 -13.35 3.81 -0.87
C LYS A 47 -12.31 4.86 -0.48
N TYR A 48 -12.03 5.07 0.81
CA TYR A 48 -11.16 6.14 1.30
C TYR A 48 -10.31 5.67 2.48
N SER A 49 -8.99 5.85 2.35
CA SER A 49 -8.00 5.39 3.32
C SER A 49 -6.86 6.40 3.48
N MET A 50 -6.18 6.36 4.63
CA MET A 50 -4.98 7.15 4.91
C MET A 50 -3.74 6.40 4.46
N PHE A 51 -2.82 7.09 3.80
CA PHE A 51 -1.44 6.65 3.63
C PHE A 51 -0.54 7.45 4.55
N ILE A 52 0.50 6.85 5.11
CA ILE A 52 1.47 7.55 5.97
C ILE A 52 2.87 7.24 5.48
N HIS A 53 3.56 8.27 4.99
CA HIS A 53 4.99 8.19 4.72
C HIS A 53 5.76 8.77 5.92
N PHE A 54 6.34 7.89 6.73
CA PHE A 54 7.05 8.25 7.95
C PHE A 54 8.31 7.40 8.12
N GLY A 55 9.46 8.05 8.31
CA GLY A 55 10.76 7.39 8.40
C GLY A 55 11.88 8.41 8.66
N LEU A 56 13.15 8.00 8.48
CA LEU A 56 14.32 8.87 8.68
C LEU A 56 14.26 10.12 7.79
N TYR A 57 13.71 10.03 6.61
CA TYR A 57 13.50 11.16 5.71
C TYR A 57 12.58 12.24 6.32
N SER A 58 11.69 11.88 7.24
CA SER A 58 10.85 12.86 7.96
C SER A 58 11.68 13.76 8.89
N GLU A 59 12.75 13.21 9.49
CA GLU A 59 13.69 13.96 10.32
C GLU A 59 14.48 14.98 9.48
N LEU A 60 14.84 14.60 8.26
CA LEU A 60 15.53 15.51 7.34
C LEU A 60 14.62 16.59 6.76
N GLY A 61 13.32 16.32 6.62
CA GLY A 61 12.32 17.29 6.18
C GLY A 61 12.64 17.95 4.82
N GLY A 62 13.26 17.20 3.90
CA GLY A 62 13.64 17.70 2.57
C GLY A 62 14.86 18.63 2.59
N VAL A 63 15.67 18.62 3.65
CA VAL A 63 16.86 19.48 3.82
C VAL A 63 18.09 18.60 4.05
N TRP A 64 19.19 18.90 3.35
CA TRP A 64 20.48 18.29 3.58
C TRP A 64 21.58 19.37 3.68
N GLU A 65 22.46 19.24 4.68
CA GLU A 65 23.51 20.23 4.98
C GLU A 65 23.01 21.69 5.03
N GLY A 66 21.83 21.89 5.63
CA GLY A 66 21.20 23.19 5.79
C GLY A 66 20.58 23.78 4.51
N LYS A 67 20.52 23.02 3.39
CA LYS A 67 19.97 23.47 2.13
C LYS A 67 18.76 22.63 1.73
N PRO A 68 17.67 23.26 1.23
CA PRO A 68 16.56 22.54 0.63
C PRO A 68 17.02 21.69 -0.55
N VAL A 69 16.59 20.42 -0.57
CA VAL A 69 16.75 19.51 -1.72
C VAL A 69 15.51 19.65 -2.59
N THR A 70 15.62 20.49 -3.62
CA THR A 70 14.48 20.89 -4.46
C THR A 70 14.16 19.90 -5.58
N ARG A 71 14.99 18.89 -5.78
CA ARG A 71 14.82 17.86 -6.79
C ARG A 71 14.22 16.60 -6.17
N GLY A 72 13.20 16.04 -6.82
CA GLY A 72 12.58 14.77 -6.44
C GLY A 72 11.79 14.80 -5.13
N TYR A 73 11.38 13.64 -4.69
CA TYR A 73 10.58 13.43 -3.48
C TYR A 73 11.45 13.45 -2.22
N SER A 74 10.94 14.00 -1.12
CA SER A 74 11.73 14.12 0.12
C SER A 74 11.96 12.78 0.83
N GLU A 75 11.12 11.78 0.66
CA GLU A 75 11.37 10.42 1.13
C GLU A 75 12.49 9.71 0.36
N GLN A 76 12.85 10.23 -0.80
CA GLN A 76 13.98 9.76 -1.62
C GLN A 76 15.20 10.68 -1.53
N ILE A 77 15.27 11.52 -0.50
CA ILE A 77 16.34 12.54 -0.32
C ILE A 77 17.74 11.90 -0.36
N GLN A 78 17.91 10.68 0.14
CA GLN A 78 19.19 9.97 0.08
C GLN A 78 19.71 9.87 -1.36
N SER A 79 18.85 9.49 -2.29
CA SER A 79 19.19 9.39 -3.72
C SER A 79 19.37 10.76 -4.37
N PHE A 80 18.42 11.66 -4.18
CA PHE A 80 18.40 12.95 -4.89
C PHE A 80 19.49 13.93 -4.41
N ALA A 81 19.90 13.84 -3.15
CA ALA A 81 21.02 14.61 -2.60
C ALA A 81 22.37 13.88 -2.69
N GLY A 82 22.38 12.60 -3.15
CA GLY A 82 23.61 11.80 -3.26
C GLY A 82 24.25 11.50 -1.90
N ILE A 83 23.43 11.23 -0.87
CA ILE A 83 23.91 10.98 0.48
C ILE A 83 24.43 9.54 0.59
N PHE A 84 25.67 9.36 1.03
CA PHE A 84 26.21 8.03 1.30
C PHE A 84 25.37 7.33 2.38
N SER A 85 25.21 6.00 2.25
CA SER A 85 24.35 5.20 3.14
C SER A 85 24.73 5.34 4.62
N ASP A 86 26.03 5.39 4.95
CA ASP A 86 26.49 5.57 6.32
C ASP A 86 26.06 6.94 6.88
N TRP A 87 26.23 8.01 6.10
CA TRP A 87 25.83 9.37 6.54
C TRP A 87 24.32 9.52 6.64
N TYR A 88 23.58 8.89 5.73
CA TYR A 88 22.12 8.84 5.82
C TYR A 88 21.69 8.05 7.07
N GLY A 89 22.33 6.92 7.32
CA GLY A 89 22.09 6.04 8.47
C GLY A 89 22.32 6.75 9.82
N ASP A 90 23.29 7.68 9.90
CA ASP A 90 23.53 8.49 11.08
C ASP A 90 22.32 9.35 11.49
N THR A 91 21.36 9.57 10.58
CA THR A 91 20.09 10.24 10.91
C THR A 91 19.33 9.47 11.99
N ALA A 92 19.47 8.15 12.06
CA ALA A 92 18.86 7.32 13.09
C ALA A 92 19.29 7.71 14.51
N LEU A 93 20.54 8.18 14.70
CA LEU A 93 21.09 8.55 16.00
C LEU A 93 20.36 9.74 16.64
N ARG A 94 19.65 10.56 15.87
CA ARG A 94 18.86 11.68 16.35
C ARG A 94 17.36 11.53 16.15
N PHE A 95 16.91 10.50 15.44
CA PHE A 95 15.49 10.25 15.18
C PHE A 95 14.77 9.83 16.46
N ASN A 96 14.04 10.78 17.04
CA ASN A 96 13.32 10.59 18.30
C ASN A 96 11.92 11.21 18.24
N PRO A 97 10.97 10.60 17.55
CA PRO A 97 9.62 11.14 17.34
C PRO A 97 8.75 11.05 18.60
N THR A 98 9.01 11.95 19.56
CA THR A 98 8.29 11.99 20.84
C THR A 98 6.84 12.41 20.73
N GLN A 99 6.45 13.04 19.61
CA GLN A 99 5.08 13.49 19.33
C GLN A 99 4.28 12.48 18.48
N PHE A 100 4.86 11.33 18.13
CA PHE A 100 4.11 10.30 17.45
C PHE A 100 3.09 9.69 18.41
N ASN A 101 1.81 9.86 18.06
CA ASN A 101 0.70 9.35 18.84
C ASN A 101 -0.25 8.57 17.93
N ALA A 102 -0.20 7.24 18.00
CA ALA A 102 -0.97 6.35 17.16
C ALA A 102 -2.49 6.49 17.36
N ASP A 103 -2.96 6.72 18.60
CA ASP A 103 -4.37 6.90 18.89
C ASP A 103 -4.92 8.19 18.27
N GLU A 104 -4.14 9.28 18.31
CA GLU A 104 -4.52 10.54 17.64
C GLU A 104 -4.56 10.39 16.11
N ILE A 105 -3.63 9.63 15.53
CA ILE A 105 -3.63 9.35 14.08
C ILE A 105 -4.88 8.54 13.70
N VAL A 106 -5.23 7.53 14.48
CA VAL A 106 -6.45 6.73 14.26
C VAL A 106 -7.71 7.59 14.43
N ALA A 107 -7.76 8.44 15.46
CA ALA A 107 -8.87 9.36 15.67
C ALA A 107 -9.03 10.34 14.48
N LEU A 108 -7.92 10.90 13.99
CA LEU A 108 -7.92 11.78 12.81
C LEU A 108 -8.40 11.06 11.54
N ALA A 109 -7.93 9.83 11.31
CA ALA A 109 -8.38 9.04 10.16
C ALA A 109 -9.90 8.77 10.20
N LYS A 110 -10.42 8.45 11.37
CA LYS A 110 -11.87 8.27 11.59
C LYS A 110 -12.65 9.56 11.42
N GLU A 111 -12.16 10.67 11.95
CA GLU A 111 -12.75 12.00 11.78
C GLU A 111 -12.79 12.40 10.30
N ALA A 112 -11.71 12.08 9.55
CA ALA A 112 -11.62 12.28 8.10
C ALA A 112 -12.57 11.36 7.30
N GLY A 113 -13.20 10.36 7.92
CA GLY A 113 -14.07 9.39 7.27
C GLY A 113 -13.34 8.18 6.68
N MET A 114 -12.04 8.03 6.91
CA MET A 114 -11.23 6.94 6.37
C MET A 114 -11.58 5.59 7.01
N LYS A 115 -11.38 4.49 6.27
CA LYS A 115 -11.76 3.12 6.67
C LYS A 115 -10.55 2.21 6.94
N SER A 116 -9.38 2.63 6.52
CA SER A 116 -8.11 1.96 6.81
C SER A 116 -6.95 2.96 6.80
N ILE A 117 -5.82 2.52 7.36
CA ILE A 117 -4.56 3.26 7.37
C ILE A 117 -3.50 2.34 6.78
N VAL A 118 -2.70 2.82 5.84
CA VAL A 118 -1.51 2.14 5.32
C VAL A 118 -0.29 2.94 5.78
N ILE A 119 0.69 2.29 6.41
CA ILE A 119 1.93 2.94 6.87
C ILE A 119 3.15 2.36 6.19
N THR A 120 4.13 3.21 5.87
CA THR A 120 5.44 2.75 5.41
C THR A 120 6.17 2.01 6.54
N THR A 121 6.30 0.69 6.40
CA THR A 121 7.06 -0.14 7.35
C THR A 121 8.54 -0.13 7.07
N LYS A 122 8.91 -0.11 5.80
CA LYS A 122 10.25 0.10 5.27
C LYS A 122 10.13 0.79 3.91
N HIS A 123 10.75 1.95 3.75
CA HIS A 123 10.86 2.65 2.46
C HIS A 123 12.14 2.24 1.72
N HIS A 124 12.48 2.88 0.60
CA HIS A 124 13.64 2.54 -0.23
C HIS A 124 14.97 2.68 0.51
N ASP A 125 15.05 3.56 1.52
CA ASP A 125 16.22 3.76 2.38
C ASP A 125 16.59 2.56 3.25
N GLY A 126 15.74 1.53 3.29
CA GLY A 126 15.94 0.29 4.04
C GLY A 126 15.68 0.42 5.54
N PHE A 127 15.35 1.63 6.04
CA PHE A 127 15.08 1.81 7.46
C PHE A 127 13.72 1.23 7.84
N CYS A 128 13.74 0.32 8.83
CA CYS A 128 12.52 -0.35 9.30
C CYS A 128 11.88 0.43 10.44
N MET A 129 10.63 0.85 10.27
CA MET A 129 9.82 1.51 11.32
C MET A 129 9.22 0.51 12.33
N PHE A 130 9.62 -0.75 12.25
CA PHE A 130 9.21 -1.86 13.10
C PHE A 130 10.42 -2.61 13.65
N LYS A 131 10.26 -3.23 14.80
CA LYS A 131 11.30 -4.08 15.36
C LYS A 131 11.40 -5.38 14.56
N THR A 132 12.55 -5.60 13.93
CA THR A 132 12.82 -6.78 13.13
C THR A 132 14.06 -7.52 13.63
N ALA A 133 14.07 -8.84 13.52
CA ALA A 133 15.25 -9.67 13.80
C ALA A 133 16.22 -9.75 12.61
N THR A 134 15.87 -9.16 11.46
CA THR A 134 16.65 -9.27 10.22
C THR A 134 17.79 -8.26 10.10
N THR A 135 17.67 -7.13 10.81
CA THR A 135 18.65 -6.04 10.81
C THR A 135 18.48 -5.16 12.04
N ASP A 136 19.58 -4.58 12.54
CA ASP A 136 19.55 -3.56 13.59
C ASP A 136 19.18 -2.16 13.05
N TYR A 137 19.10 -2.00 11.72
CA TYR A 137 18.72 -0.74 11.07
C TYR A 137 17.21 -0.54 11.13
N ASN A 138 16.72 -0.32 12.36
CA ASN A 138 15.29 -0.18 12.65
C ASN A 138 15.05 0.84 13.78
N SER A 139 13.80 1.27 13.92
CA SER A 139 13.40 2.31 14.87
C SER A 139 13.59 1.92 16.35
N TYR A 140 13.60 0.63 16.64
CA TYR A 140 13.82 0.16 18.01
C TYR A 140 15.30 0.05 18.37
N ASP A 141 16.13 -0.51 17.50
CA ASP A 141 17.52 -0.81 17.81
C ASP A 141 18.49 0.36 17.49
N ALA A 142 18.28 1.07 16.37
CA ALA A 142 19.19 2.11 15.88
C ALA A 142 18.88 3.51 16.43
N THR A 143 17.72 3.75 17.06
CA THR A 143 17.33 5.10 17.44
C THR A 143 17.25 5.33 18.95
N PRO A 144 17.35 6.57 19.45
CA PRO A 144 17.09 6.88 20.85
C PRO A 144 15.62 6.67 21.25
N ALA A 145 14.70 6.65 20.30
CA ALA A 145 13.27 6.42 20.55
C ALA A 145 12.98 5.05 21.14
N LYS A 146 13.69 4.00 20.73
CA LYS A 146 13.48 2.61 21.16
C LYS A 146 12.02 2.16 21.03
N ARG A 147 11.37 2.53 19.92
CA ARG A 147 9.94 2.29 19.69
C ARG A 147 9.70 1.51 18.40
N ASP A 148 8.68 0.67 18.43
CA ASP A 148 8.11 -0.01 17.24
C ASP A 148 6.86 0.76 16.81
N PHE A 149 7.00 1.72 15.90
CA PHE A 149 5.91 2.59 15.46
C PHE A 149 4.82 1.85 14.71
N VAL A 150 5.18 0.78 14.01
CA VAL A 150 4.19 -0.07 13.33
C VAL A 150 3.35 -0.84 14.33
N LYS A 151 3.96 -1.35 15.42
CA LYS A 151 3.23 -2.04 16.49
C LYS A 151 2.27 -1.11 17.22
N GLU A 152 2.72 0.09 17.56
CA GLU A 152 1.86 1.09 18.21
C GLU A 152 0.65 1.45 17.33
N LEU A 153 0.87 1.66 16.03
CA LEU A 153 -0.23 1.93 15.11
C LEU A 153 -1.15 0.71 14.92
N ALA A 154 -0.61 -0.50 14.90
CA ALA A 154 -1.40 -1.73 14.81
C ALA A 154 -2.34 -1.88 16.01
N ASP A 155 -1.83 -1.66 17.22
CA ASP A 155 -2.61 -1.73 18.46
C ASP A 155 -3.70 -0.65 18.50
N ALA A 156 -3.36 0.58 18.10
CA ALA A 156 -4.30 1.68 18.01
C ALA A 156 -5.39 1.43 16.94
N CYS A 157 -5.02 0.88 15.78
CA CYS A 157 -5.98 0.50 14.73
C CYS A 157 -6.95 -0.58 15.23
N GLN A 158 -6.45 -1.60 15.92
CA GLN A 158 -7.28 -2.66 16.50
C GLN A 158 -8.24 -2.09 17.53
N SER A 159 -7.75 -1.27 18.45
CA SER A 159 -8.55 -0.64 19.51
C SER A 159 -9.57 0.34 18.94
N GLY A 160 -9.18 1.11 17.93
CA GLY A 160 -10.02 2.09 17.26
C GLY A 160 -11.02 1.52 16.24
N GLY A 161 -10.93 0.22 15.92
CA GLY A 161 -11.81 -0.45 14.96
C GLY A 161 -11.62 0.05 13.53
N ILE A 162 -10.39 0.45 13.15
CA ILE A 162 -9.99 0.80 11.78
C ILE A 162 -9.01 -0.24 11.26
N ARG A 163 -9.01 -0.52 9.96
CA ARG A 163 -8.13 -1.55 9.39
C ARG A 163 -6.73 -1.01 9.16
N LEU A 164 -5.74 -1.89 9.34
CA LEU A 164 -4.34 -1.60 9.06
C LEU A 164 -3.92 -2.23 7.73
N GLY A 165 -3.25 -1.48 6.90
CA GLY A 165 -2.45 -1.90 5.76
C GLY A 165 -0.99 -1.55 5.99
N LEU A 166 -0.10 -2.23 5.31
CA LEU A 166 1.34 -2.03 5.42
C LEU A 166 1.93 -1.76 4.04
N TYR A 167 2.80 -0.76 3.95
CA TYR A 167 3.64 -0.53 2.78
C TYR A 167 5.02 -1.15 3.01
N TYR A 168 5.54 -1.82 2.01
CA TYR A 168 6.86 -2.43 2.03
C TYR A 168 7.58 -2.22 0.70
N SER A 169 8.68 -1.46 0.71
CA SER A 169 9.56 -1.34 -0.45
C SER A 169 10.35 -2.63 -0.66
N ILE A 170 10.28 -3.18 -1.87
CA ILE A 170 11.13 -4.30 -2.29
C ILE A 170 12.57 -3.84 -2.42
N ILE A 171 12.79 -2.61 -2.89
CA ILE A 171 14.11 -1.99 -2.93
C ILE A 171 14.56 -1.64 -1.51
N ASP A 172 15.85 -1.77 -1.28
CA ASP A 172 16.50 -1.47 -0.01
C ASP A 172 17.90 -0.92 -0.28
N TRP A 173 18.05 0.38 -0.20
CA TRP A 173 19.32 1.07 -0.47
C TRP A 173 20.39 0.84 0.62
N HIS A 174 20.00 0.30 1.75
CA HIS A 174 20.90 -0.08 2.83
C HIS A 174 21.41 -1.54 2.66
N PHE A 175 20.75 -2.33 1.85
CA PHE A 175 21.17 -3.72 1.59
C PHE A 175 22.48 -3.75 0.79
N PRO A 176 23.44 -4.64 1.12
CA PRO A 176 24.79 -4.60 0.54
C PRO A 176 24.89 -4.66 -0.99
N GLN A 177 23.87 -5.15 -1.67
CA GLN A 177 23.84 -5.23 -3.14
C GLN A 177 23.01 -4.12 -3.81
N ALA A 178 22.51 -3.16 -3.06
CA ALA A 178 21.69 -2.06 -3.60
C ALA A 178 22.52 -0.89 -4.14
N TYR A 179 23.56 -1.16 -4.90
CA TYR A 179 24.43 -0.12 -5.45
C TYR A 179 24.44 -0.20 -6.99
N PRO A 180 24.34 0.95 -7.71
CA PRO A 180 24.18 2.33 -7.22
C PRO A 180 22.76 2.66 -6.74
N ILE A 181 22.67 3.52 -5.73
CA ILE A 181 21.38 4.05 -5.24
C ILE A 181 20.77 4.94 -6.33
N SER A 182 19.51 4.68 -6.67
CA SER A 182 18.77 5.45 -7.68
C SER A 182 17.28 5.49 -7.34
N SER A 183 16.66 6.64 -7.54
CA SER A 183 15.22 6.82 -7.37
C SER A 183 14.37 6.03 -8.38
N HIS A 184 14.97 5.51 -9.43
CA HIS A 184 14.29 4.79 -10.51
C HIS A 184 14.80 3.36 -10.67
N ASN A 185 15.67 2.92 -9.76
CA ASN A 185 16.24 1.62 -9.94
C ASN A 185 15.22 0.54 -9.66
N CYS A 186 15.13 -0.23 -10.64
CA CYS A 186 14.69 -1.58 -10.59
C CYS A 186 15.93 -2.41 -10.34
N ASP A 187 16.53 -2.32 -9.17
CA ASP A 187 17.69 -3.11 -8.82
C ASP A 187 17.33 -4.59 -8.84
N PHE A 188 18.26 -5.38 -9.37
CA PHE A 188 18.14 -6.83 -9.36
C PHE A 188 18.02 -7.34 -7.92
N VAL A 189 16.91 -8.02 -7.61
CA VAL A 189 16.69 -8.65 -6.31
C VAL A 189 17.47 -9.96 -6.26
N THR A 190 18.59 -9.95 -5.53
CA THR A 190 19.40 -11.17 -5.34
C THR A 190 18.65 -12.22 -4.51
N PRO A 191 19.04 -13.51 -4.57
CA PRO A 191 18.45 -14.54 -3.70
C PRO A 191 18.56 -14.22 -2.21
N GLN A 192 19.65 -13.57 -1.78
CA GLN A 192 19.84 -13.12 -0.39
C GLN A 192 18.86 -12.03 -0.02
N HIS A 193 18.66 -11.03 -0.90
CA HIS A 193 17.68 -9.97 -0.70
C HIS A 193 16.26 -10.52 -0.68
N GLN A 194 15.92 -11.45 -1.57
CA GLN A 194 14.62 -12.13 -1.56
C GLN A 194 14.37 -12.87 -0.23
N LYS A 195 15.38 -13.58 0.28
CA LYS A 195 15.30 -14.26 1.58
C LYS A 195 15.08 -13.26 2.72
N PHE A 196 15.79 -12.15 2.71
CA PHE A 196 15.67 -11.07 3.67
C PHE A 196 14.24 -10.45 3.63
N SER A 197 13.75 -10.10 2.45
CA SER A 197 12.40 -9.55 2.27
C SER A 197 11.31 -10.53 2.72
N LYS A 198 11.45 -11.83 2.41
CA LYS A 198 10.50 -12.86 2.88
C LYS A 198 10.49 -12.98 4.40
N ALA A 199 11.63 -12.85 5.07
CA ALA A 199 11.71 -12.88 6.53
C ALA A 199 10.98 -11.66 7.13
N GLN A 200 11.23 -10.45 6.64
CA GLN A 200 10.56 -9.23 7.10
C GLN A 200 9.05 -9.26 6.84
N VAL A 201 8.62 -9.69 5.65
CA VAL A 201 7.18 -9.85 5.33
C VAL A 201 6.54 -10.89 6.25
N THR A 202 7.25 -11.97 6.61
CA THR A 202 6.75 -12.94 7.59
C THR A 202 6.54 -12.31 8.95
N GLU A 203 7.51 -11.54 9.47
CA GLU A 203 7.37 -10.82 10.74
C GLU A 203 6.18 -9.87 10.72
N LEU A 204 6.04 -9.06 9.65
CA LEU A 204 4.96 -8.09 9.49
C LEU A 204 3.57 -8.75 9.45
N LEU A 205 3.45 -9.92 8.84
CA LEU A 205 2.17 -10.61 8.72
C LEU A 205 1.86 -11.54 9.91
N THR A 206 2.80 -11.73 10.84
CA THR A 206 2.58 -12.61 12.02
C THR A 206 2.51 -11.86 13.34
N ASN A 207 3.15 -10.68 13.46
CA ASN A 207 3.34 -10.00 14.74
C ASN A 207 2.45 -8.76 14.93
N TYR A 208 1.77 -8.28 13.87
CA TYR A 208 1.08 -6.98 13.85
C TYR A 208 -0.45 -7.11 13.71
N GLY A 209 -1.00 -8.31 13.95
CA GLY A 209 -2.44 -8.58 13.85
C GLY A 209 -2.95 -8.70 12.42
N PRO A 210 -4.26 -8.54 12.20
CA PRO A 210 -4.87 -8.65 10.88
C PRO A 210 -4.46 -7.49 9.96
N ILE A 211 -3.92 -7.80 8.79
CA ILE A 211 -3.49 -6.83 7.78
C ILE A 211 -4.48 -6.85 6.60
N SER A 212 -5.06 -5.70 6.28
CA SER A 212 -6.06 -5.59 5.21
C SER A 212 -5.46 -5.55 3.81
N GLU A 213 -4.27 -4.95 3.69
CA GLU A 213 -3.54 -4.86 2.43
C GLU A 213 -2.04 -4.77 2.68
N LEU A 214 -1.24 -5.43 1.82
CA LEU A 214 0.20 -5.28 1.77
C LEU A 214 0.57 -4.58 0.46
N TRP A 215 1.01 -3.34 0.61
CA TRP A 215 1.35 -2.45 -0.46
C TRP A 215 2.84 -2.57 -0.81
N PHE A 216 3.19 -3.50 -1.68
CA PHE A 216 4.54 -3.59 -2.23
C PHE A 216 4.83 -2.42 -3.16
N ASP A 217 6.09 -2.02 -3.21
CA ASP A 217 6.54 -0.94 -4.10
C ASP A 217 7.90 -1.25 -4.71
N MET A 218 8.16 -0.67 -5.90
CA MET A 218 9.42 -0.77 -6.63
C MET A 218 9.85 -2.21 -6.93
N GLY A 219 8.94 -2.99 -7.55
CA GLY A 219 9.20 -4.39 -7.86
C GLY A 219 10.17 -4.59 -9.02
N SER A 220 11.37 -5.10 -8.70
CA SER A 220 12.35 -5.62 -9.67
C SER A 220 12.49 -7.12 -9.56
N ASN A 221 11.46 -7.74 -9.05
CA ASN A 221 11.43 -9.18 -8.85
C ASN A 221 11.36 -9.93 -10.17
N THR A 222 11.97 -11.12 -10.22
CA THR A 222 11.63 -12.09 -11.26
C THR A 222 10.19 -12.59 -11.07
N PRO A 223 9.57 -13.21 -12.10
CA PRO A 223 8.25 -13.80 -11.95
C PRO A 223 8.13 -14.79 -10.79
N GLU A 224 9.17 -15.58 -10.55
CA GLU A 224 9.23 -16.55 -9.45
C GLU A 224 9.27 -15.85 -8.10
N GLN A 225 10.07 -14.80 -7.97
CA GLN A 225 10.18 -14.02 -6.74
C GLN A 225 8.87 -13.32 -6.37
N SER A 226 8.18 -12.71 -7.34
CA SER A 226 6.85 -12.12 -7.12
C SER A 226 5.84 -13.18 -6.72
N LYS A 227 5.84 -14.34 -7.38
CA LYS A 227 4.97 -15.47 -7.05
C LYS A 227 5.22 -15.98 -5.63
N GLU A 228 6.47 -16.11 -5.21
CA GLU A 228 6.82 -16.55 -3.86
C GLU A 228 6.32 -15.58 -2.79
N LEU A 229 6.47 -14.27 -2.99
CA LEU A 229 5.98 -13.24 -2.06
C LEU A 229 4.45 -13.25 -2.02
N TYR A 230 3.79 -13.29 -3.16
CA TYR A 230 2.32 -13.35 -3.24
C TYR A 230 1.77 -14.58 -2.49
N GLN A 231 2.35 -15.75 -2.74
CA GLN A 231 1.96 -16.98 -2.05
C GLN A 231 2.25 -16.94 -0.55
N LEU A 232 3.36 -16.32 -0.13
CA LEU A 232 3.70 -16.14 1.28
C LEU A 232 2.63 -15.29 1.99
N VAL A 233 2.23 -14.17 1.38
CA VAL A 233 1.19 -13.30 1.95
C VAL A 233 -0.11 -14.09 2.17
N HIS A 234 -0.62 -14.75 1.15
CA HIS A 234 -1.89 -15.48 1.24
C HIS A 234 -1.82 -16.74 2.11
N LYS A 235 -0.63 -17.34 2.25
CA LYS A 235 -0.41 -18.43 3.20
C LYS A 235 -0.52 -17.95 4.66
N LEU A 236 0.02 -16.77 4.96
CA LEU A 236 0.04 -16.22 6.33
C LEU A 236 -1.27 -15.51 6.67
N GLN A 237 -1.79 -14.72 5.73
CA GLN A 237 -3.05 -13.98 5.86
C GLN A 237 -3.86 -14.07 4.55
N PRO A 238 -4.76 -15.07 4.42
CA PRO A 238 -5.52 -15.31 3.19
C PRO A 238 -6.36 -14.11 2.70
N ASP A 239 -6.79 -13.25 3.61
CA ASP A 239 -7.64 -12.08 3.32
C ASP A 239 -6.85 -10.76 3.14
N CYS A 240 -5.51 -10.80 3.17
CA CYS A 240 -4.67 -9.63 2.93
C CYS A 240 -4.55 -9.35 1.42
N MET A 241 -5.02 -8.19 0.97
CA MET A 241 -4.96 -7.75 -0.43
C MET A 241 -3.53 -7.36 -0.82
N VAL A 242 -3.03 -7.84 -1.95
CA VAL A 242 -1.68 -7.56 -2.45
C VAL A 242 -1.73 -6.54 -3.58
N SER A 243 -0.90 -5.48 -3.48
CA SER A 243 -0.84 -4.41 -4.49
C SER A 243 -0.16 -4.82 -5.79
N GLY A 244 -0.58 -4.20 -6.89
CA GLY A 244 -0.05 -4.46 -8.24
C GLY A 244 1.41 -4.09 -8.44
N ARG A 245 2.00 -3.30 -7.55
CA ARG A 245 3.42 -2.93 -7.64
C ARG A 245 4.37 -4.06 -7.20
N LEU A 246 3.86 -5.22 -6.75
CA LEU A 246 4.66 -6.44 -6.63
C LEU A 246 5.17 -6.91 -8.01
N GLY A 247 4.41 -6.60 -9.06
CA GLY A 247 4.78 -6.92 -10.44
C GLY A 247 4.46 -8.35 -10.87
N ASN A 248 4.74 -8.65 -12.15
CA ASN A 248 4.63 -9.98 -12.74
C ASN A 248 3.22 -10.61 -12.61
N ASP A 249 2.16 -9.80 -12.69
CA ASP A 249 0.75 -10.22 -12.56
C ASP A 249 0.42 -10.97 -11.25
N GLN A 250 1.19 -10.71 -10.20
CA GLN A 250 0.97 -11.26 -8.86
C GLN A 250 0.35 -10.20 -7.95
N TYR A 251 -0.97 -10.00 -8.03
CA TYR A 251 -1.68 -8.99 -7.24
C TYR A 251 -3.18 -9.29 -7.12
N ASP A 252 -3.84 -8.61 -6.20
CA ASP A 252 -5.30 -8.64 -5.99
C ASP A 252 -5.96 -7.34 -6.42
N PHE A 253 -5.24 -6.22 -6.42
CA PHE A 253 -5.70 -4.93 -6.93
C PHE A 253 -4.60 -4.19 -7.69
N SER A 254 -4.99 -3.50 -8.75
CA SER A 254 -4.08 -2.64 -9.53
C SER A 254 -3.84 -1.32 -8.81
N VAL A 255 -2.63 -0.79 -8.95
CA VAL A 255 -2.26 0.54 -8.45
C VAL A 255 -1.99 1.46 -9.63
N MET A 256 -2.62 2.63 -9.64
CA MET A 256 -2.33 3.66 -10.64
C MET A 256 -0.94 4.26 -10.41
N ALA A 257 -0.39 4.93 -11.43
CA ALA A 257 0.81 5.74 -11.24
C ALA A 257 0.54 6.84 -10.18
N ASP A 258 1.60 7.33 -9.54
CA ASP A 258 1.54 8.32 -8.46
C ASP A 258 0.71 9.54 -8.87
N ASN A 259 -0.29 9.88 -8.05
CA ASN A 259 -1.22 11.00 -8.29
C ASN A 259 -1.96 10.92 -9.65
N LYS A 260 -2.13 9.72 -10.23
CA LYS A 260 -2.82 9.53 -11.50
C LYS A 260 -4.15 8.80 -11.33
N TYR A 261 -5.05 9.06 -12.26
CA TYR A 261 -6.39 8.50 -12.32
C TYR A 261 -6.60 7.82 -13.67
N PRO A 262 -7.40 6.75 -13.76
CA PRO A 262 -7.76 6.16 -15.04
C PRO A 262 -8.70 7.11 -15.81
N GLU A 263 -8.64 7.05 -17.14
CA GLU A 263 -9.52 7.82 -18.02
C GLU A 263 -10.95 7.24 -18.08
N GLY A 264 -11.18 6.06 -17.49
CA GLY A 264 -12.48 5.41 -17.50
C GLY A 264 -12.64 4.37 -16.39
N VAL A 265 -13.81 3.76 -16.35
CA VAL A 265 -14.13 2.71 -15.36
C VAL A 265 -13.33 1.45 -15.65
N LEU A 266 -12.55 0.99 -14.67
CA LEU A 266 -11.85 -0.28 -14.71
C LEU A 266 -12.74 -1.40 -14.15
N GLN A 267 -12.66 -2.59 -14.77
CA GLN A 267 -13.45 -3.76 -14.36
C GLN A 267 -12.80 -4.54 -13.20
N SER A 268 -11.51 -4.31 -12.95
CA SER A 268 -10.76 -4.95 -11.86
C SER A 268 -10.71 -4.05 -10.62
N ALA A 269 -10.39 -4.63 -9.47
CA ALA A 269 -10.08 -3.85 -8.27
C ALA A 269 -8.88 -2.94 -8.52
N TRP A 270 -8.96 -1.68 -8.11
CA TRP A 270 -7.87 -0.73 -8.26
C TRP A 270 -7.88 0.35 -7.18
N GLN A 271 -6.73 0.94 -6.98
CA GLN A 271 -6.52 1.99 -6.01
C GLN A 271 -5.62 3.08 -6.61
N THR A 272 -5.93 4.33 -6.32
CA THR A 272 -5.03 5.46 -6.54
C THR A 272 -4.44 5.90 -5.20
N ALA A 273 -3.12 5.91 -5.12
CA ALA A 273 -2.41 6.62 -4.08
C ALA A 273 -2.16 8.07 -4.52
N ALA A 274 -2.52 9.02 -3.68
CA ALA A 274 -2.32 10.44 -3.91
C ALA A 274 -1.65 11.10 -2.71
N SER A 275 -0.65 11.92 -3.00
CA SER A 275 0.01 12.75 -1.98
C SER A 275 -0.81 14.02 -1.68
N MET A 276 -0.57 14.64 -0.53
CA MET A 276 -1.16 15.95 -0.22
C MET A 276 -0.64 17.02 -1.19
N PHE A 277 0.63 16.92 -1.55
CA PHE A 277 1.33 17.76 -2.53
C PHE A 277 2.05 16.87 -3.53
N ASP A 278 1.89 17.13 -4.81
CA ASP A 278 2.41 16.27 -5.89
C ASP A 278 3.95 16.13 -5.87
N GLU A 279 4.63 17.07 -5.22
CA GLU A 279 6.10 17.12 -5.16
C GLU A 279 6.72 16.24 -4.05
N THR A 280 5.91 15.66 -3.15
CA THR A 280 6.45 14.84 -2.05
C THR A 280 5.39 13.97 -1.37
N TRP A 281 5.80 12.79 -0.89
CA TRP A 281 4.98 11.93 -0.03
C TRP A 281 5.30 12.15 1.45
N SER A 282 6.57 12.39 1.78
CA SER A 282 6.98 12.65 3.17
C SER A 282 6.95 14.13 3.52
N TYR A 283 7.18 14.40 4.79
CA TYR A 283 7.31 15.77 5.30
C TYR A 283 8.41 16.55 4.58
N ARG A 284 8.06 17.75 4.16
CA ARG A 284 8.96 18.73 3.57
C ARG A 284 8.80 20.04 4.33
N SER A 285 9.84 20.48 5.04
CA SER A 285 9.77 21.64 5.95
C SER A 285 9.49 22.94 5.21
N TRP A 286 10.00 23.08 4.01
CA TRP A 286 9.88 24.24 3.12
C TRP A 286 8.74 24.11 2.08
N GLN A 287 7.82 23.13 2.25
CA GLN A 287 6.67 22.97 1.37
C GLN A 287 5.75 24.19 1.45
N GLU A 288 5.47 24.81 0.31
CA GLU A 288 4.39 25.79 0.20
C GLU A 288 3.05 25.08 0.28
N ARG A 289 2.20 25.47 1.23
CA ARG A 289 0.97 24.73 1.52
C ARG A 289 -0.30 25.41 1.00
N GLY A 290 -0.25 26.74 0.82
CA GLY A 290 -1.39 27.49 0.30
C GLY A 290 -2.60 27.52 1.25
N ASP A 291 -3.79 27.56 0.66
CA ASP A 291 -5.04 27.66 1.40
C ASP A 291 -5.63 26.28 1.71
N VAL A 292 -6.05 26.04 2.96
CA VAL A 292 -6.61 24.77 3.44
C VAL A 292 -7.90 24.41 2.71
N HIS A 293 -8.79 25.38 2.47
CA HIS A 293 -10.07 25.12 1.80
C HIS A 293 -9.86 24.71 0.35
N VAL A 294 -8.98 25.40 -0.36
CA VAL A 294 -8.62 25.06 -1.75
C VAL A 294 -8.09 23.65 -1.84
N LYS A 295 -7.15 23.28 -0.94
CA LYS A 295 -6.57 21.93 -0.89
C LYS A 295 -7.62 20.88 -0.50
N THR A 296 -8.51 21.20 0.42
CA THR A 296 -9.63 20.32 0.81
C THR A 296 -10.51 20.01 -0.39
N MET A 297 -10.90 21.04 -1.16
CA MET A 297 -11.74 20.86 -2.36
C MET A 297 -11.02 20.08 -3.46
N GLU A 298 -9.72 20.30 -3.63
CA GLU A 298 -8.88 19.53 -4.57
C GLU A 298 -8.92 18.03 -4.24
N LYS A 299 -8.62 17.66 -2.99
CA LYS A 299 -8.55 16.24 -2.59
C LYS A 299 -9.93 15.60 -2.48
N LEU A 300 -10.97 16.37 -2.14
CA LEU A 300 -12.35 15.90 -2.18
C LEU A 300 -12.80 15.58 -3.62
N ARG A 301 -12.49 16.43 -4.59
CA ARG A 301 -12.76 16.15 -6.00
C ARG A 301 -12.01 14.92 -6.49
N SER A 302 -10.77 14.74 -6.03
CA SER A 302 -9.98 13.52 -6.33
C SER A 302 -10.67 12.27 -5.78
N LEU A 303 -11.12 12.28 -4.52
CA LEU A 303 -11.89 11.19 -3.91
C LEU A 303 -13.16 10.87 -4.72
N ILE A 304 -13.95 11.88 -5.05
CA ILE A 304 -15.18 11.73 -5.82
C ILE A 304 -14.88 11.13 -7.19
N ASN A 305 -13.86 11.63 -7.87
CA ASN A 305 -13.44 11.14 -9.19
C ASN A 305 -13.03 9.66 -9.12
N VAL A 306 -12.19 9.27 -8.16
CA VAL A 306 -11.75 7.87 -8.00
C VAL A 306 -12.94 6.95 -7.76
N VAL A 307 -13.83 7.34 -6.85
CA VAL A 307 -14.99 6.50 -6.48
C VAL A 307 -15.98 6.37 -7.62
N SER A 308 -16.24 7.44 -8.37
CA SER A 308 -17.13 7.41 -9.53
C SER A 308 -16.60 6.54 -10.67
N HIS A 309 -15.29 6.26 -10.70
CA HIS A 309 -14.65 5.32 -11.62
C HIS A 309 -14.47 3.89 -11.02
N GLY A 310 -15.00 3.65 -9.81
CA GLY A 310 -15.01 2.33 -9.17
C GLY A 310 -13.77 1.99 -8.36
N GLY A 311 -12.87 2.96 -8.10
CA GLY A 311 -11.64 2.76 -7.36
C GLY A 311 -11.73 3.06 -5.87
N ASN A 312 -10.61 2.83 -5.20
CA ASN A 312 -10.33 3.25 -3.83
C ASN A 312 -9.29 4.38 -3.82
N PHE A 313 -9.51 5.38 -2.98
CA PHE A 313 -8.62 6.53 -2.83
C PHE A 313 -7.79 6.41 -1.56
N LEU A 314 -6.46 6.39 -1.71
CA LEU A 314 -5.48 6.31 -0.64
C LEU A 314 -4.77 7.66 -0.54
N LEU A 315 -5.19 8.51 0.40
CA LEU A 315 -4.65 9.87 0.56
C LEU A 315 -3.54 9.90 1.61
N ASN A 316 -2.40 10.40 1.20
CA ASN A 316 -1.18 10.43 2.00
C ASN A 316 -1.08 11.64 2.92
N ILE A 317 -0.49 11.41 4.09
CA ILE A 317 0.08 12.43 4.99
C ILE A 317 1.56 12.14 5.23
N GLY A 318 2.33 13.19 5.51
CA GLY A 318 3.76 13.11 5.85
C GLY A 318 4.04 13.68 7.23
N PRO A 319 4.02 12.87 8.31
CA PRO A 319 4.36 13.35 9.65
C PRO A 319 5.78 13.93 9.70
N LYS A 320 5.97 14.94 10.55
CA LYS A 320 7.29 15.56 10.82
C LYS A 320 8.24 14.58 11.50
N GLY A 321 9.52 14.92 11.55
CA GLY A 321 10.54 14.13 12.26
C GLY A 321 10.24 13.92 13.75
N ASP A 322 9.54 14.86 14.39
CA ASP A 322 9.07 14.72 15.77
C ASP A 322 7.86 13.77 15.92
N GLY A 323 7.32 13.26 14.82
CA GLY A 323 6.16 12.36 14.76
C GLY A 323 4.80 13.07 14.70
N SER A 324 4.75 14.39 14.83
CA SER A 324 3.49 15.14 14.77
C SER A 324 2.95 15.21 13.34
N VAL A 325 1.64 15.08 13.19
CA VAL A 325 0.96 15.32 11.90
C VAL A 325 0.94 16.84 11.64
N VAL A 326 1.27 17.22 10.40
CA VAL A 326 1.29 18.61 9.98
C VAL A 326 -0.09 19.27 10.17
N PRO A 327 -0.20 20.43 10.86
CA PRO A 327 -1.49 21.07 11.12
C PRO A 327 -2.32 21.32 9.87
N PHE A 328 -1.69 21.76 8.79
CA PHE A 328 -2.35 21.97 7.49
C PHE A 328 -3.04 20.67 6.98
N GLU A 329 -2.33 19.53 7.05
CA GLU A 329 -2.87 18.24 6.62
C GLU A 329 -4.03 17.81 7.52
N LYS A 330 -3.94 18.03 8.84
CA LYS A 330 -5.04 17.77 9.78
C LYS A 330 -6.32 18.53 9.38
N GLU A 331 -6.19 19.82 9.06
CA GLU A 331 -7.35 20.65 8.71
C GLU A 331 -7.95 20.25 7.34
N VAL A 332 -7.13 19.90 6.36
CA VAL A 332 -7.62 19.36 5.07
C VAL A 332 -8.41 18.07 5.29
N LEU A 333 -7.87 17.13 6.08
CA LEU A 333 -8.54 15.86 6.39
C LEU A 333 -9.86 16.06 7.10
N LYS A 334 -9.93 16.97 8.09
CA LYS A 334 -11.16 17.33 8.79
C LYS A 334 -12.19 17.97 7.86
N GLY A 335 -11.74 18.81 6.93
CA GLY A 335 -12.60 19.40 5.89
C GLY A 335 -13.28 18.34 5.02
N ILE A 336 -12.50 17.35 4.54
CA ILE A 336 -13.02 16.20 3.79
C ILE A 336 -14.01 15.40 4.67
N GLY A 337 -13.64 15.12 5.93
CA GLY A 337 -14.49 14.40 6.89
C GLY A 337 -15.81 15.11 7.15
N GLY A 338 -15.80 16.45 7.26
CA GLY A 338 -16.98 17.27 7.41
C GLY A 338 -17.97 17.12 6.24
N TRP A 339 -17.45 17.02 5.01
CA TRP A 339 -18.28 16.75 3.82
C TRP A 339 -18.79 15.31 3.84
N LEU A 340 -17.94 14.33 4.13
CA LEU A 340 -18.30 12.90 4.17
C LEU A 340 -19.32 12.58 5.25
N LYS A 341 -19.31 13.31 6.37
CA LYS A 341 -20.33 13.15 7.43
C LYS A 341 -21.74 13.44 6.91
N LYS A 342 -21.89 14.33 5.93
CA LYS A 342 -23.17 14.68 5.32
C LYS A 342 -23.49 13.82 4.10
N TYR A 343 -22.51 13.56 3.26
CA TYR A 343 -22.70 13.03 1.90
C TYR A 343 -21.99 11.68 1.66
N GLY A 344 -21.44 11.06 2.71
CA GLY A 344 -20.71 9.81 2.60
C GLY A 344 -21.53 8.62 2.04
N TYR A 345 -22.87 8.71 2.08
CA TYR A 345 -23.74 7.72 1.44
C TYR A 345 -23.54 7.63 -0.08
N ALA A 346 -23.10 8.73 -0.71
CA ALA A 346 -22.76 8.79 -2.13
C ALA A 346 -21.34 8.25 -2.45
N ILE A 347 -20.56 7.89 -1.43
CA ILE A 347 -19.18 7.40 -1.52
C ILE A 347 -19.08 5.95 -1.07
N TYR A 348 -19.47 5.66 0.19
CA TYR A 348 -19.25 4.35 0.78
C TYR A 348 -20.25 3.29 0.31
N GLY A 349 -19.71 2.11 -0.06
CA GLY A 349 -20.53 1.00 -0.54
C GLY A 349 -21.18 1.27 -1.89
N THR A 350 -20.63 2.22 -2.66
CA THR A 350 -21.11 2.53 -4.00
C THR A 350 -20.29 1.80 -5.07
N GLU A 351 -20.89 1.64 -6.23
CA GLU A 351 -20.29 1.20 -7.47
C GLU A 351 -19.95 2.43 -8.35
N ALA A 352 -19.17 2.19 -9.39
CA ALA A 352 -18.86 3.19 -10.39
C ALA A 352 -20.09 3.84 -11.02
N SER A 353 -19.89 4.99 -11.63
CA SER A 353 -20.90 5.62 -12.50
C SER A 353 -21.37 4.62 -13.55
N PRO A 354 -22.68 4.45 -13.76
CA PRO A 354 -23.20 3.62 -14.84
C PRO A 354 -23.06 4.29 -16.23
N PHE A 355 -22.69 5.58 -16.26
CA PHE A 355 -22.53 6.36 -17.47
C PHE A 355 -21.07 6.37 -17.89
N ARG A 356 -20.81 6.25 -19.20
CA ARG A 356 -19.47 6.38 -19.79
C ARG A 356 -19.12 7.84 -20.12
N GLU A 357 -20.13 8.69 -20.22
CA GLU A 357 -19.97 10.09 -20.56
C GLU A 357 -19.55 10.89 -19.34
N LEU A 358 -18.65 11.86 -19.55
CA LEU A 358 -18.33 12.88 -18.56
C LEU A 358 -19.38 13.97 -18.64
N PHE A 359 -19.86 14.39 -17.49
CA PHE A 359 -20.82 15.49 -17.38
C PHE A 359 -20.08 16.77 -16.96
N ASP A 360 -20.43 17.88 -17.56
CA ASP A 360 -19.89 19.22 -17.21
C ASP A 360 -20.39 19.74 -15.85
N TRP A 361 -21.50 19.17 -15.35
CA TRP A 361 -22.07 19.53 -14.04
C TRP A 361 -21.52 18.69 -12.86
N GLY A 362 -20.79 17.61 -13.11
CA GLY A 362 -20.30 16.73 -12.04
C GLY A 362 -20.21 15.26 -12.44
N THR A 363 -20.46 14.36 -11.48
CA THR A 363 -20.36 12.91 -11.71
C THR A 363 -21.46 12.15 -10.93
N THR A 364 -21.49 10.82 -11.09
CA THR A 364 -22.46 9.95 -10.41
C THR A 364 -21.77 8.75 -9.76
N THR A 365 -22.42 8.20 -8.73
CA THR A 365 -22.15 6.87 -8.18
C THR A 365 -23.47 6.11 -8.07
N ARG A 366 -23.40 4.78 -8.02
CA ARG A 366 -24.58 3.93 -7.91
C ARG A 366 -24.51 3.07 -6.65
N LYS A 367 -25.66 2.89 -5.98
CA LYS A 367 -25.80 1.94 -4.88
C LYS A 367 -27.09 1.14 -5.06
N GLY A 368 -26.96 -0.10 -5.54
CA GLY A 368 -28.11 -0.90 -5.95
C GLY A 368 -28.91 -0.21 -7.05
N THR A 369 -30.17 0.16 -6.75
CA THR A 369 -31.07 0.90 -7.66
C THR A 369 -31.00 2.42 -7.51
N GLU A 370 -30.27 2.92 -6.52
CA GLU A 370 -30.13 4.35 -6.26
C GLU A 370 -28.96 4.95 -7.06
N LEU A 371 -29.20 6.10 -7.66
CA LEU A 371 -28.21 6.92 -8.36
C LEU A 371 -27.93 8.18 -7.56
N ASN A 372 -26.68 8.38 -7.17
CA ASN A 372 -26.25 9.62 -6.51
C ASN A 372 -25.71 10.57 -7.57
N LEU A 373 -26.20 11.80 -7.59
CA LEU A 373 -25.70 12.89 -8.42
C LEU A 373 -24.80 13.76 -7.56
N ILE A 374 -23.54 13.94 -7.95
CA ILE A 374 -22.54 14.72 -7.22
C ILE A 374 -22.13 15.90 -8.09
N LEU A 375 -22.56 17.10 -7.68
CA LEU A 375 -22.26 18.34 -8.39
C LEU A 375 -20.83 18.81 -8.06
N SER A 376 -20.08 19.28 -9.08
CA SER A 376 -18.69 19.74 -8.98
C SER A 376 -18.58 21.24 -8.72
#